data_b5d286efe3d9da9a476f71107bdc392c
#
_entry.id   b5d286efe3d9da9a476f71107bdc392c
#
_cell.length_a   1.000
_cell.length_b   1.000
_cell.length_c   1.000
_cell.angle_alpha   90.00
_cell.angle_beta   90.00
_cell.angle_gamma   90.00
#
_symmetry.space_group_name_H-M   'P 1'
#
loop_
_entity.id
_entity.type
_entity.pdbx_description
1 polymer ?
#
loop_
_entity_poly.entity_id
_entity_poly.type
_entity_poly.pdbx_seq_one_letter_code
_entity_poly.pdbx_strand_id
1 'polypeptide(L)'
;MIKLQRTDVAIIGGGPAGLAAALAARKAGARNVIIIERNHELGGILQQCIHNGFGLHRFQEELTGPEYAYRFIPEVQADPGIEVYLNTMVLNLTQEQEITAVHPSYGLIKLQAKSTILAMGCRERTRGALAIPGTRPAGVFTAGSAQRFVNMDGFMPGKRVVILGSGDIGLIMARRFTLEGAKVEAVVEVMPYPAGLNRNIAQCLEDFDIPLYLSSTVTTIHGKDRVEGVTVSQVDEKWRPLPGTERYIPCDTLLLSVGLIPENELSEAASVPLDNRTSGAIVDENRETLIPGIFACGNVLHVHDLVDYVSEEAEIAGQAAARYALEATTDPKAAALRKEKQLVVKPGQNVRYVLPQRLTPNAEAELFLRVTHPMEAITLTLNGVVLARRRLVRPSEMLKIKLRPEHWEKLGQDNGKLPDQELSLDAEMQPIRPKAEQVGGVRK
;
A
#
# COMPACT_ATOMS: atom_id res chain seq x y z
N MET A 1 -29.67 13.79 21.50
CA MET A 1 -28.79 14.91 21.13
C MET A 1 -27.47 14.32 20.66
N ILE A 2 -27.04 14.63 19.44
CA ILE A 2 -25.72 14.23 18.92
C ILE A 2 -24.68 15.00 19.73
N LYS A 3 -23.88 14.31 20.54
CA LYS A 3 -22.83 14.95 21.34
C LYS A 3 -21.62 15.23 20.42
N LEU A 4 -21.28 16.49 20.23
CA LEU A 4 -20.05 16.86 19.56
C LEU A 4 -18.87 16.59 20.49
N GLN A 5 -18.00 15.63 20.13
CA GLN A 5 -16.77 15.35 20.87
C GLN A 5 -15.60 16.05 20.19
N ARG A 6 -14.64 16.53 20.97
CA ARG A 6 -13.41 17.19 20.48
C ARG A 6 -12.19 16.35 20.78
N THR A 7 -11.25 16.31 19.86
CA THR A 7 -9.98 15.60 20.02
C THR A 7 -8.81 16.39 19.41
N ASP A 8 -7.60 16.13 19.87
CA ASP A 8 -6.42 16.68 19.22
C ASP A 8 -6.17 16.00 17.89
N VAL A 9 -6.16 14.66 17.87
CA VAL A 9 -5.92 13.85 16.66
C VAL A 9 -7.02 12.82 16.49
N ALA A 10 -7.66 12.80 15.34
CA ALA A 10 -8.55 11.70 14.95
C ALA A 10 -7.86 10.82 13.91
N ILE A 11 -7.95 9.50 14.07
CA ILE A 11 -7.36 8.51 13.17
C ILE A 11 -8.48 7.65 12.61
N ILE A 12 -8.62 7.63 11.29
CA ILE A 12 -9.65 6.83 10.61
C ILE A 12 -9.01 5.55 10.11
N GLY A 13 -9.31 4.43 10.78
CA GLY A 13 -8.76 3.10 10.56
C GLY A 13 -7.86 2.63 11.70
N GLY A 14 -8.17 1.48 12.27
CA GLY A 14 -7.44 0.81 13.38
C GLY A 14 -6.50 -0.30 12.91
N GLY A 15 -6.07 -0.27 11.64
CA GLY A 15 -5.06 -1.17 11.09
C GLY A 15 -3.63 -0.80 11.52
N PRO A 16 -2.59 -1.45 10.96
CA PRO A 16 -1.19 -1.21 11.33
C PRO A 16 -0.77 0.26 11.24
N ALA A 17 -1.22 0.98 10.21
CA ALA A 17 -0.97 2.40 10.06
C ALA A 17 -1.61 3.22 11.20
N GLY A 18 -2.90 2.99 11.47
CA GLY A 18 -3.59 3.74 12.53
C GLY A 18 -3.04 3.48 13.93
N LEU A 19 -2.67 2.24 14.22
CA LEU A 19 -2.07 1.87 15.50
C LEU A 19 -0.71 2.56 15.71
N ALA A 20 0.18 2.49 14.72
CA ALA A 20 1.49 3.13 14.78
C ALA A 20 1.37 4.67 14.85
N ALA A 21 0.47 5.26 14.06
CA ALA A 21 0.21 6.70 14.09
C ALA A 21 -0.31 7.18 15.45
N ALA A 22 -1.20 6.41 16.10
CA ALA A 22 -1.75 6.75 17.43
C ALA A 22 -0.66 6.83 18.49
N LEU A 23 0.18 5.80 18.60
CA LEU A 23 1.30 5.78 19.54
C LEU A 23 2.30 6.90 19.26
N ALA A 24 2.61 7.14 17.99
CA ALA A 24 3.51 8.22 17.60
C ALA A 24 2.92 9.61 17.91
N ALA A 25 1.64 9.82 17.72
CA ALA A 25 0.96 11.07 18.07
C ALA A 25 0.99 11.31 19.59
N ARG A 26 0.72 10.27 20.41
CA ARG A 26 0.81 10.36 21.85
C ARG A 26 2.23 10.69 22.32
N LYS A 27 3.22 10.00 21.77
CA LYS A 27 4.66 10.24 22.06
C LYS A 27 5.08 11.67 21.67
N ALA A 28 4.47 12.25 20.64
CA ALA A 28 4.72 13.62 20.21
C ALA A 28 3.93 14.69 21.01
N GLY A 29 3.14 14.28 22.02
CA GLY A 29 2.48 15.17 22.98
C GLY A 29 0.99 15.42 22.74
N ALA A 30 0.34 14.79 21.76
CA ALA A 30 -1.11 14.86 21.63
C ALA A 30 -1.78 14.34 22.92
N ARG A 31 -2.70 15.11 23.49
CA ARG A 31 -3.35 14.74 24.76
C ARG A 31 -4.47 13.72 24.57
N ASN A 32 -5.28 13.95 23.53
CA ASN A 32 -6.44 13.13 23.21
C ASN A 32 -6.31 12.65 21.77
N VAL A 33 -6.26 11.33 21.58
CA VAL A 33 -6.22 10.66 20.29
C VAL A 33 -7.44 9.75 20.19
N ILE A 34 -8.17 9.79 19.09
CA ILE A 34 -9.31 8.90 18.85
C ILE A 34 -9.01 8.05 17.62
N ILE A 35 -9.08 6.71 17.77
CA ILE A 35 -9.07 5.77 16.66
C ILE A 35 -10.49 5.37 16.34
N ILE A 36 -10.91 5.48 15.07
CA ILE A 36 -12.23 5.08 14.59
C ILE A 36 -12.04 3.88 13.67
N GLU A 37 -12.53 2.71 14.12
CA GLU A 37 -12.40 1.44 13.39
C GLU A 37 -13.79 0.87 13.07
N ARG A 38 -14.00 0.51 11.80
CA ARG A 38 -15.29 -0.05 11.33
C ARG A 38 -15.53 -1.49 11.78
N ASN A 39 -14.45 -2.25 12.02
CA ASN A 39 -14.54 -3.63 12.49
C ASN A 39 -14.75 -3.70 14.01
N HIS A 40 -15.04 -4.91 14.49
CA HIS A 40 -15.23 -5.20 15.92
C HIS A 40 -13.90 -5.33 16.68
N GLU A 41 -12.76 -5.28 16.00
CA GLU A 41 -11.42 -5.42 16.56
C GLU A 41 -10.38 -4.53 15.84
N LEU A 42 -9.29 -4.24 16.53
CA LEU A 42 -8.12 -3.55 15.98
C LEU A 42 -7.23 -4.53 15.18
N GLY A 43 -6.29 -3.98 14.39
CA GLY A 43 -5.33 -4.75 13.59
C GLY A 43 -5.65 -4.75 12.09
N GLY A 44 -6.89 -4.44 11.71
CA GLY A 44 -7.32 -4.35 10.32
C GLY A 44 -7.04 -5.62 9.54
N ILE A 45 -6.46 -5.50 8.33
CA ILE A 45 -6.18 -6.64 7.44
C ILE A 45 -5.21 -7.66 8.04
N LEU A 46 -4.38 -7.28 9.02
CA LEU A 46 -3.41 -8.18 9.63
C LEU A 46 -4.07 -9.37 10.32
N GLN A 47 -5.29 -9.21 10.84
CA GLN A 47 -6.00 -10.28 11.55
C GLN A 47 -6.26 -11.52 10.67
N GLN A 48 -6.43 -11.33 9.37
CA GLN A 48 -6.60 -12.46 8.44
C GLN A 48 -5.28 -12.98 7.85
N CYS A 49 -4.15 -12.29 8.05
CA CYS A 49 -2.85 -12.62 7.49
C CYS A 49 -2.08 -13.58 8.41
N ILE A 50 -2.51 -14.85 8.51
CA ILE A 50 -1.91 -15.84 9.42
C ILE A 50 -0.60 -16.46 8.92
N HIS A 51 -0.12 -16.09 7.74
CA HIS A 51 1.19 -16.47 7.22
C HIS A 51 2.31 -15.62 7.86
N ASN A 52 3.52 -16.14 7.86
CA ASN A 52 4.73 -15.48 8.35
C ASN A 52 5.27 -14.43 7.35
N GLY A 53 6.20 -13.61 7.83
CA GLY A 53 6.96 -12.65 7.02
C GLY A 53 6.74 -11.19 7.40
N PHE A 54 6.05 -10.92 8.50
CA PHE A 54 5.87 -9.60 9.09
C PHE A 54 6.93 -9.32 10.15
N GLY A 55 7.33 -8.07 10.34
CA GLY A 55 8.20 -7.64 11.44
C GLY A 55 9.69 -7.85 11.26
N LEU A 56 10.13 -8.40 10.14
CA LEU A 56 11.54 -8.72 9.88
C LEU A 56 12.47 -7.49 9.97
N HIS A 57 12.01 -6.33 9.51
CA HIS A 57 12.80 -5.09 9.54
C HIS A 57 12.64 -4.34 10.86
N ARG A 58 11.42 -4.29 11.38
CA ARG A 58 11.10 -3.50 12.56
C ARG A 58 11.47 -4.20 13.87
N PHE A 59 11.10 -5.48 13.99
CA PHE A 59 11.25 -6.25 15.23
C PHE A 59 12.40 -7.24 15.18
N GLN A 60 13.03 -7.45 14.02
CA GLN A 60 14.06 -8.48 13.79
C GLN A 60 13.52 -9.89 14.12
N GLU A 61 12.21 -10.08 13.97
CA GLU A 61 11.47 -11.31 14.23
C GLU A 61 10.56 -11.62 13.05
N GLU A 62 10.36 -12.89 12.76
CA GLU A 62 9.39 -13.32 11.75
C GLU A 62 8.05 -13.60 12.41
N LEU A 63 7.10 -12.73 12.22
CA LEU A 63 5.78 -12.75 12.84
C LEU A 63 4.70 -13.07 11.80
N THR A 64 3.56 -13.56 12.28
CA THR A 64 2.28 -13.55 11.55
C THR A 64 1.64 -12.15 11.62
N GLY A 65 0.63 -11.89 10.79
CA GLY A 65 -0.09 -10.61 10.82
C GLY A 65 -0.72 -10.29 12.19
N PRO A 66 -1.47 -11.22 12.82
CA PRO A 66 -2.01 -11.00 14.17
C PRO A 66 -0.94 -10.76 15.22
N GLU A 67 0.18 -11.49 15.20
CA GLU A 67 1.31 -11.25 16.11
C GLU A 67 1.92 -9.86 15.92
N TYR A 68 2.05 -9.41 14.66
CA TYR A 68 2.51 -8.05 14.37
C TYR A 68 1.55 -6.99 14.94
N ALA A 69 0.25 -7.15 14.71
CA ALA A 69 -0.76 -6.25 15.26
C ALA A 69 -0.73 -6.22 16.80
N TYR A 70 -0.52 -7.37 17.41
CA TYR A 70 -0.47 -7.51 18.87
C TYR A 70 0.73 -6.77 19.50
N ARG A 71 1.78 -6.43 18.73
CA ARG A 71 2.88 -5.57 19.23
C ARG A 71 2.43 -4.14 19.52
N PHE A 72 1.32 -3.69 18.91
CA PHE A 72 0.80 -2.33 19.06
C PHE A 72 -0.48 -2.28 19.89
N ILE A 73 -1.38 -3.25 19.73
CA ILE A 73 -2.72 -3.21 20.32
C ILE A 73 -2.70 -3.05 21.84
N PRO A 74 -1.89 -3.79 22.62
CA PRO A 74 -1.87 -3.63 24.08
C PRO A 74 -1.38 -2.24 24.52
N GLU A 75 -0.42 -1.66 23.81
CA GLU A 75 0.08 -0.31 24.12
C GLU A 75 -0.99 0.75 23.84
N VAL A 76 -1.71 0.63 22.70
CA VAL A 76 -2.83 1.51 22.36
C VAL A 76 -3.94 1.42 23.40
N GLN A 77 -4.31 0.21 23.84
CA GLN A 77 -5.38 -0.02 24.81
C GLN A 77 -5.01 0.42 26.23
N ALA A 78 -3.73 0.39 26.58
CA ALA A 78 -3.23 0.81 27.89
C ALA A 78 -3.03 2.33 28.02
N ASP A 79 -2.95 3.08 26.92
CA ASP A 79 -2.75 4.53 26.96
C ASP A 79 -4.08 5.26 27.24
N PRO A 80 -4.27 5.90 28.41
CA PRO A 80 -5.52 6.59 28.76
C PRO A 80 -5.83 7.81 27.86
N GLY A 81 -4.88 8.26 27.07
CA GLY A 81 -5.07 9.34 26.10
C GLY A 81 -5.48 8.87 24.72
N ILE A 82 -5.65 7.55 24.53
CA ILE A 82 -6.16 6.98 23.29
C ILE A 82 -7.55 6.38 23.54
N GLU A 83 -8.56 6.89 22.86
CA GLU A 83 -9.91 6.35 22.85
C GLU A 83 -10.15 5.57 21.55
N VAL A 84 -10.72 4.38 21.62
CA VAL A 84 -10.98 3.51 20.46
C VAL A 84 -12.46 3.31 20.26
N TYR A 85 -12.97 3.71 19.08
CA TYR A 85 -14.34 3.43 18.63
C TYR A 85 -14.33 2.29 17.63
N LEU A 86 -14.60 1.07 18.12
CA LEU A 86 -14.84 -0.11 17.30
C LEU A 86 -16.28 -0.09 16.73
N ASN A 87 -16.53 -0.92 15.71
CA ASN A 87 -17.83 -1.00 15.02
C ASN A 87 -18.35 0.37 14.55
N THR A 88 -17.44 1.29 14.27
CA THR A 88 -17.78 2.68 13.95
C THR A 88 -17.34 3.03 12.54
N MET A 89 -18.33 3.24 11.67
CA MET A 89 -18.07 3.61 10.27
C MET A 89 -18.10 5.12 10.10
N VAL A 90 -17.00 5.69 9.61
CA VAL A 90 -16.96 7.11 9.21
C VAL A 90 -17.70 7.25 7.88
N LEU A 91 -18.66 8.18 7.87
CA LEU A 91 -19.51 8.47 6.70
C LEU A 91 -19.07 9.70 5.94
N ASN A 92 -18.48 10.67 6.63
CA ASN A 92 -18.03 11.93 6.02
C ASN A 92 -16.89 12.56 6.81
N LEU A 93 -16.04 13.27 6.10
CA LEU A 93 -14.97 14.13 6.61
C LEU A 93 -15.02 15.46 5.86
N THR A 94 -14.96 16.58 6.58
CA THR A 94 -14.86 17.91 5.97
C THR A 94 -13.42 18.45 6.00
N GLN A 95 -13.14 19.50 5.24
CA GLN A 95 -11.85 20.20 5.25
C GLN A 95 -11.49 20.77 6.62
N GLU A 96 -12.52 21.12 7.41
CA GLU A 96 -12.40 21.65 8.77
C GLU A 96 -12.25 20.55 9.81
N GLN A 97 -12.01 19.29 9.39
CA GLN A 97 -11.86 18.10 10.22
C GLN A 97 -13.08 17.80 11.10
N GLU A 98 -14.29 18.15 10.63
CA GLU A 98 -15.53 17.61 11.20
C GLU A 98 -15.74 16.20 10.62
N ILE A 99 -15.84 15.22 11.53
CA ILE A 99 -16.04 13.81 11.19
C ILE A 99 -17.47 13.42 11.59
N THR A 100 -18.20 12.84 10.65
CA THR A 100 -19.48 12.19 10.92
C THR A 100 -19.32 10.69 10.80
N ALA A 101 -19.66 9.96 11.86
CA ALA A 101 -19.58 8.50 11.94
C ALA A 101 -20.88 7.89 12.43
N VAL A 102 -21.05 6.58 12.23
CA VAL A 102 -22.19 5.80 12.72
C VAL A 102 -21.71 4.60 13.52
N HIS A 103 -22.33 4.38 14.66
CA HIS A 103 -22.12 3.22 15.53
C HIS A 103 -23.45 2.50 15.79
N PRO A 104 -23.49 1.14 15.79
CA PRO A 104 -24.74 0.39 15.95
C PRO A 104 -25.55 0.74 17.22
N SER A 105 -24.88 0.97 18.34
CA SER A 105 -25.52 1.26 19.62
C SER A 105 -25.71 2.76 19.90
N TYR A 106 -24.87 3.63 19.36
CA TYR A 106 -24.88 5.07 19.66
C TYR A 106 -25.51 5.92 18.55
N GLY A 107 -25.79 5.30 17.38
CA GLY A 107 -26.28 6.03 16.20
C GLY A 107 -25.21 6.96 15.60
N LEU A 108 -25.63 8.15 15.18
CA LEU A 108 -24.73 9.14 14.59
C LEU A 108 -23.86 9.81 15.65
N ILE A 109 -22.57 9.88 15.36
CA ILE A 109 -21.52 10.51 16.17
C ILE A 109 -20.94 11.66 15.34
N LYS A 110 -20.70 12.80 15.99
CA LYS A 110 -19.97 13.94 15.42
C LYS A 110 -18.72 14.20 16.23
N LEU A 111 -17.59 14.26 15.55
CA LEU A 111 -16.29 14.56 16.12
C LEU A 111 -15.71 15.81 15.46
N GLN A 112 -15.08 16.68 16.24
CA GLN A 112 -14.27 17.77 15.77
C GLN A 112 -12.82 17.52 16.17
N ALA A 113 -11.95 17.24 15.21
CA ALA A 113 -10.55 17.07 15.44
C ALA A 113 -9.77 18.37 15.14
N LYS A 114 -8.60 18.55 15.75
CA LYS A 114 -7.65 19.58 15.32
C LYS A 114 -6.84 19.09 14.13
N SER A 115 -6.54 17.79 14.08
CA SER A 115 -5.94 17.13 12.92
C SER A 115 -6.54 15.75 12.70
N THR A 116 -6.53 15.28 11.45
CA THR A 116 -7.09 13.99 11.05
C THR A 116 -6.07 13.17 10.28
N ILE A 117 -5.90 11.89 10.63
CA ILE A 117 -5.05 10.95 9.90
C ILE A 117 -5.92 9.94 9.16
N LEU A 118 -5.76 9.89 7.85
CA LEU A 118 -6.39 8.92 6.97
C LEU A 118 -5.54 7.64 6.94
N ALA A 119 -6.05 6.54 7.50
CA ALA A 119 -5.38 5.25 7.62
C ALA A 119 -6.30 4.09 7.22
N MET A 120 -7.26 4.35 6.28
CA MET A 120 -8.31 3.41 5.89
C MET A 120 -7.82 2.23 5.06
N GLY A 121 -6.57 2.25 4.60
CA GLY A 121 -6.00 1.18 3.79
C GLY A 121 -6.49 1.17 2.35
N CYS A 122 -6.66 -0.03 1.80
CA CYS A 122 -7.06 -0.23 0.41
C CYS A 122 -8.04 -1.40 0.29
N ARG A 123 -8.71 -1.49 -0.87
CA ARG A 123 -9.54 -2.63 -1.27
C ARG A 123 -9.00 -3.27 -2.54
N GLU A 124 -9.37 -4.51 -2.77
CA GLU A 124 -8.98 -5.25 -3.97
C GLU A 124 -9.82 -4.85 -5.19
N ARG A 125 -9.22 -4.92 -6.37
CA ARG A 125 -9.94 -4.79 -7.63
C ARG A 125 -10.90 -5.96 -7.81
N THR A 126 -12.17 -5.64 -8.03
CA THR A 126 -13.23 -6.62 -8.26
C THR A 126 -13.30 -7.05 -9.71
N ARG A 127 -14.06 -8.13 -9.98
CA ARG A 127 -14.40 -8.55 -11.35
C ARG A 127 -15.00 -7.41 -12.20
N GLY A 128 -15.83 -6.56 -11.60
CA GLY A 128 -16.44 -5.41 -12.28
C GLY A 128 -15.41 -4.43 -12.81
N ALA A 129 -14.34 -4.18 -12.05
CA ALA A 129 -13.24 -3.31 -12.47
C ALA A 129 -12.40 -3.90 -13.62
N LEU A 130 -12.35 -5.25 -13.73
CA LEU A 130 -11.63 -5.94 -14.80
C LEU A 130 -12.49 -6.16 -16.06
N ALA A 131 -13.81 -6.01 -15.95
CA ALA A 131 -14.76 -6.25 -17.05
C ALA A 131 -14.60 -7.63 -17.74
N ILE A 132 -14.25 -8.69 -16.98
CA ILE A 132 -14.06 -10.04 -17.54
C ILE A 132 -15.37 -10.53 -18.14
N PRO A 133 -15.40 -10.92 -19.43
CA PRO A 133 -16.59 -11.44 -20.10
C PRO A 133 -17.11 -12.74 -19.48
N GLY A 134 -18.35 -13.08 -19.83
CA GLY A 134 -19.02 -14.31 -19.42
C GLY A 134 -20.17 -14.08 -18.45
N THR A 135 -20.69 -15.17 -17.90
CA THR A 135 -21.80 -15.17 -16.94
C THR A 135 -21.39 -14.64 -15.57
N ARG A 136 -22.36 -14.46 -14.67
CA ARG A 136 -22.09 -13.96 -13.29
C ARG A 136 -22.46 -15.03 -12.24
N PRO A 137 -21.80 -16.19 -12.24
CA PRO A 137 -22.05 -17.25 -11.29
C PRO A 137 -21.45 -16.93 -9.91
N ALA A 138 -21.88 -17.63 -8.87
CA ALA A 138 -21.13 -17.70 -7.62
C ALA A 138 -19.74 -18.34 -7.85
N GLY A 139 -18.78 -18.08 -6.93
CA GLY A 139 -17.43 -18.66 -7.01
C GLY A 139 -16.36 -17.73 -7.58
N VAL A 140 -16.68 -16.46 -7.83
CA VAL A 140 -15.68 -15.43 -8.15
C VAL A 140 -15.46 -14.55 -6.93
N PHE A 141 -14.24 -14.57 -6.37
CA PHE A 141 -13.87 -13.83 -5.18
C PHE A 141 -12.58 -13.03 -5.42
N THR A 142 -12.37 -11.97 -4.67
CA THR A 142 -11.02 -11.41 -4.53
C THR A 142 -10.19 -12.30 -3.60
N ALA A 143 -8.87 -12.30 -3.76
CA ALA A 143 -7.99 -13.16 -2.98
C ALA A 143 -8.06 -12.85 -1.47
N GLY A 144 -8.16 -11.59 -1.07
CA GLY A 144 -8.31 -11.18 0.32
C GLY A 144 -9.67 -11.54 0.92
N SER A 145 -10.76 -11.48 0.14
CA SER A 145 -12.07 -12.00 0.62
C SER A 145 -12.01 -13.51 0.86
N ALA A 146 -11.38 -14.27 -0.05
CA ALA A 146 -11.18 -15.69 0.12
C ALA A 146 -10.25 -16.00 1.31
N GLN A 147 -9.23 -15.17 1.54
CA GLN A 147 -8.35 -15.28 2.70
C GLN A 147 -9.13 -15.14 4.01
N ARG A 148 -10.04 -14.16 4.09
CA ARG A 148 -10.90 -13.99 5.26
C ARG A 148 -11.78 -15.23 5.49
N PHE A 149 -12.45 -15.72 4.46
CA PHE A 149 -13.29 -16.93 4.57
C PHE A 149 -12.52 -18.12 5.13
N VAL A 150 -11.32 -18.38 4.62
CA VAL A 150 -10.53 -19.53 5.04
C VAL A 150 -9.91 -19.31 6.42
N ASN A 151 -9.32 -18.14 6.67
CA ASN A 151 -8.49 -17.93 7.85
C ASN A 151 -9.26 -17.47 9.08
N MET A 152 -10.39 -16.78 8.90
CA MET A 152 -11.18 -16.22 10.02
C MET A 152 -12.55 -16.89 10.17
N ASP A 153 -13.24 -17.10 9.04
CA ASP A 153 -14.63 -17.56 9.09
C ASP A 153 -14.75 -19.10 8.99
N GLY A 154 -13.65 -19.82 8.68
CA GLY A 154 -13.62 -21.29 8.58
C GLY A 154 -14.36 -21.86 7.37
N PHE A 155 -14.59 -21.06 6.32
CA PHE A 155 -15.27 -21.48 5.10
C PHE A 155 -14.29 -21.70 3.95
N MET A 156 -14.45 -22.84 3.25
CA MET A 156 -13.71 -23.10 2.02
C MET A 156 -14.51 -22.60 0.80
N PRO A 157 -14.04 -21.54 0.07
CA PRO A 157 -14.77 -20.98 -1.06
C PRO A 157 -14.96 -21.93 -2.25
N GLY A 158 -14.08 -22.92 -2.42
CA GLY A 158 -14.16 -23.92 -3.46
C GLY A 158 -13.09 -24.98 -3.38
N LYS A 159 -13.17 -25.98 -4.28
CA LYS A 159 -12.28 -27.15 -4.29
C LYS A 159 -11.29 -27.16 -5.47
N ARG A 160 -11.65 -26.49 -6.57
CA ARG A 160 -10.82 -26.39 -7.78
C ARG A 160 -10.68 -24.92 -8.14
N VAL A 161 -9.49 -24.38 -7.93
CA VAL A 161 -9.27 -22.92 -7.91
C VAL A 161 -8.35 -22.52 -9.07
N VAL A 162 -8.74 -21.48 -9.81
CA VAL A 162 -7.84 -20.70 -10.67
C VAL A 162 -7.63 -19.34 -10.02
N ILE A 163 -6.40 -18.85 -10.04
CA ILE A 163 -6.03 -17.55 -9.48
C ILE A 163 -5.57 -16.63 -10.63
N LEU A 164 -6.20 -15.48 -10.78
CA LEU A 164 -5.80 -14.45 -11.72
C LEU A 164 -4.97 -13.38 -10.99
N GLY A 165 -3.71 -13.25 -11.39
CA GLY A 165 -2.71 -12.38 -10.78
C GLY A 165 -1.74 -13.15 -9.88
N SER A 166 -0.44 -12.90 -10.06
CA SER A 166 0.67 -13.51 -9.31
C SER A 166 1.25 -12.59 -8.25
N GLY A 167 0.47 -11.62 -7.75
CA GLY A 167 0.86 -10.81 -6.59
C GLY A 167 0.93 -11.65 -5.31
N ASP A 168 1.60 -11.16 -4.27
CA ASP A 168 1.87 -11.91 -3.04
C ASP A 168 0.61 -12.53 -2.41
N ILE A 169 -0.51 -11.80 -2.36
CA ILE A 169 -1.77 -12.33 -1.82
C ILE A 169 -2.26 -13.53 -2.63
N GLY A 170 -2.19 -13.48 -3.96
CA GLY A 170 -2.56 -14.58 -4.85
C GLY A 170 -1.68 -15.82 -4.62
N LEU A 171 -0.36 -15.62 -4.51
CA LEU A 171 0.59 -16.71 -4.25
C LEU A 171 0.38 -17.34 -2.87
N ILE A 172 0.23 -16.54 -1.84
CA ILE A 172 -0.04 -16.99 -0.46
C ILE A 172 -1.35 -17.78 -0.42
N MET A 173 -2.40 -17.32 -1.14
CA MET A 173 -3.66 -18.05 -1.20
C MET A 173 -3.57 -19.33 -2.03
N ALA A 174 -2.73 -19.38 -3.08
CA ALA A 174 -2.46 -20.62 -3.79
C ALA A 174 -1.94 -21.70 -2.84
N ARG A 175 -0.91 -21.36 -2.06
CA ARG A 175 -0.39 -22.26 -1.00
C ARG A 175 -1.45 -22.60 0.05
N ARG A 176 -2.18 -21.58 0.54
CA ARG A 176 -3.18 -21.80 1.60
C ARG A 176 -4.30 -22.74 1.17
N PHE A 177 -4.88 -22.55 -0.01
CA PHE A 177 -5.91 -23.44 -0.54
C PHE A 177 -5.42 -24.87 -0.71
N THR A 178 -4.17 -25.04 -1.17
CA THR A 178 -3.57 -26.38 -1.32
C THR A 178 -3.40 -27.07 0.03
N LEU A 179 -2.95 -26.35 1.07
CA LEU A 179 -2.81 -26.87 2.43
C LEU A 179 -4.17 -27.25 3.05
N GLU A 180 -5.24 -26.59 2.67
CA GLU A 180 -6.62 -26.92 3.09
C GLU A 180 -7.28 -28.00 2.21
N GLY A 181 -6.53 -28.63 1.31
CA GLY A 181 -7.00 -29.76 0.50
C GLY A 181 -7.74 -29.39 -0.78
N ALA A 182 -7.77 -28.11 -1.18
CA ALA A 182 -8.25 -27.72 -2.48
C ALA A 182 -7.16 -27.88 -3.54
N LYS A 183 -7.56 -28.10 -4.80
CA LYS A 183 -6.65 -28.13 -5.93
C LYS A 183 -6.55 -26.77 -6.60
N VAL A 184 -5.37 -26.17 -6.58
CA VAL A 184 -5.07 -24.98 -7.38
C VAL A 184 -4.65 -25.42 -8.77
N GLU A 185 -5.51 -25.17 -9.77
CA GLU A 185 -5.31 -25.62 -11.14
C GLU A 185 -4.26 -24.81 -11.88
N ALA A 186 -4.21 -23.49 -11.60
CA ALA A 186 -3.22 -22.57 -12.15
C ALA A 186 -3.24 -21.21 -11.45
N VAL A 187 -2.10 -20.51 -11.52
CA VAL A 187 -1.98 -19.07 -11.38
C VAL A 187 -1.74 -18.46 -12.76
N VAL A 188 -2.49 -17.41 -13.12
CA VAL A 188 -2.46 -16.76 -14.42
C VAL A 188 -2.00 -15.32 -14.25
N GLU A 189 -0.95 -14.91 -14.98
CA GLU A 189 -0.33 -13.60 -14.86
C GLU A 189 -0.23 -12.92 -16.24
N VAL A 190 -0.70 -11.69 -16.32
CA VAL A 190 -0.72 -10.89 -17.56
C VAL A 190 0.69 -10.43 -17.96
N MET A 191 1.57 -10.22 -16.97
CA MET A 191 2.96 -9.82 -17.21
C MET A 191 3.82 -11.01 -17.67
N PRO A 192 4.93 -10.76 -18.41
CA PRO A 192 5.88 -11.79 -18.79
C PRO A 192 6.79 -12.25 -17.62
N TYR A 193 6.53 -11.77 -16.43
CA TYR A 193 7.22 -12.14 -15.19
C TYR A 193 6.24 -12.13 -14.02
N PRO A 194 6.49 -12.92 -12.94
CA PRO A 194 5.63 -12.92 -11.77
C PRO A 194 5.72 -11.61 -11.00
N ALA A 195 4.60 -11.18 -10.41
CA ALA A 195 4.48 -9.91 -9.71
C ALA A 195 4.83 -9.99 -8.21
N GLY A 196 4.79 -11.17 -7.60
CA GLY A 196 5.10 -11.37 -6.18
C GLY A 196 6.60 -11.49 -5.89
N LEU A 197 6.93 -11.50 -4.60
CA LEU A 197 8.30 -11.67 -4.11
C LEU A 197 8.84 -13.07 -4.47
N ASN A 198 10.14 -13.17 -4.79
CA ASN A 198 10.77 -14.43 -5.19
C ASN A 198 10.56 -15.57 -4.16
N ARG A 199 10.63 -15.25 -2.86
CA ARG A 199 10.37 -16.24 -1.81
C ARG A 199 8.97 -16.82 -1.89
N ASN A 200 7.96 -16.00 -2.22
CA ASN A 200 6.57 -16.43 -2.33
C ASN A 200 6.35 -17.28 -3.60
N ILE A 201 7.09 -17.01 -4.68
CA ILE A 201 7.06 -17.85 -5.89
C ILE A 201 7.56 -19.25 -5.53
N ALA A 202 8.73 -19.37 -4.90
CA ALA A 202 9.29 -20.64 -4.48
C ALA A 202 8.35 -21.37 -3.50
N GLN A 203 8.03 -20.76 -2.37
CA GLN A 203 7.29 -21.40 -1.28
C GLN A 203 5.81 -21.62 -1.56
N CYS A 204 5.21 -20.89 -2.50
CA CYS A 204 3.78 -20.96 -2.74
C CYS A 204 3.40 -21.66 -4.06
N LEU A 205 4.29 -21.69 -5.04
CA LEU A 205 4.03 -22.35 -6.32
C LEU A 205 4.98 -23.55 -6.56
N GLU A 206 6.30 -23.33 -6.50
CA GLU A 206 7.29 -24.37 -6.84
C GLU A 206 7.23 -25.55 -5.86
N ASP A 207 7.16 -25.29 -4.55
CA ASP A 207 7.05 -26.34 -3.51
C ASP A 207 5.75 -27.17 -3.61
N PHE A 208 4.75 -26.69 -4.35
CA PHE A 208 3.44 -27.35 -4.51
C PHE A 208 3.11 -27.74 -5.96
N ASP A 209 4.09 -27.61 -6.89
CA ASP A 209 3.90 -27.92 -8.31
C ASP A 209 2.69 -27.19 -8.95
N ILE A 210 2.39 -25.96 -8.50
CA ILE A 210 1.27 -25.16 -9.02
C ILE A 210 1.70 -24.47 -10.31
N PRO A 211 1.01 -24.71 -11.46
CA PRO A 211 1.35 -24.09 -12.73
C PRO A 211 1.19 -22.56 -12.73
N LEU A 212 2.19 -21.85 -13.26
CA LEU A 212 2.15 -20.40 -13.51
C LEU A 212 2.14 -20.12 -15.01
N TYR A 213 1.06 -19.48 -15.49
CA TYR A 213 0.92 -19.06 -16.90
C TYR A 213 1.20 -17.57 -17.01
N LEU A 214 2.39 -17.22 -17.48
CA LEU A 214 2.80 -15.83 -17.75
C LEU A 214 2.25 -15.35 -19.10
N SER A 215 2.28 -14.02 -19.33
CA SER A 215 1.73 -13.37 -20.53
C SER A 215 0.34 -13.91 -20.88
N SER A 216 -0.51 -14.12 -19.88
CA SER A 216 -1.81 -14.76 -20.01
C SER A 216 -2.87 -14.08 -19.17
N THR A 217 -4.12 -14.16 -19.57
CA THR A 217 -5.26 -13.61 -18.81
C THR A 217 -6.51 -14.47 -18.94
N VAL A 218 -7.44 -14.33 -17.99
CA VAL A 218 -8.77 -14.93 -18.08
C VAL A 218 -9.63 -14.09 -19.03
N THR A 219 -10.09 -14.70 -20.12
CA THR A 219 -10.90 -14.03 -21.15
C THR A 219 -12.39 -14.31 -21.02
N THR A 220 -12.78 -15.42 -20.38
CA THR A 220 -14.20 -15.76 -20.19
C THR A 220 -14.41 -16.57 -18.92
N ILE A 221 -15.48 -16.27 -18.20
CA ILE A 221 -15.96 -17.05 -17.05
C ILE A 221 -17.18 -17.85 -17.48
N HIS A 222 -17.16 -19.17 -17.25
CA HIS A 222 -18.22 -20.11 -17.58
C HIS A 222 -18.95 -20.60 -16.33
N GLY A 223 -20.22 -20.93 -16.47
CA GLY A 223 -21.09 -21.47 -15.45
C GLY A 223 -22.37 -20.67 -15.32
N LYS A 224 -23.40 -21.22 -14.73
CA LYS A 224 -24.69 -20.59 -14.50
C LYS A 224 -24.88 -20.21 -13.02
N ASP A 225 -25.00 -21.20 -12.17
CA ASP A 225 -25.22 -21.00 -10.76
C ASP A 225 -23.89 -20.81 -10.00
N ARG A 226 -22.88 -21.54 -10.44
CA ARG A 226 -21.50 -21.46 -9.95
C ARG A 226 -20.51 -21.50 -11.11
N VAL A 227 -19.29 -21.05 -10.89
CA VAL A 227 -18.17 -21.19 -11.84
C VAL A 227 -17.97 -22.66 -12.16
N GLU A 228 -17.94 -23.02 -13.44
CA GLU A 228 -17.65 -24.38 -13.95
C GLU A 228 -16.27 -24.42 -14.63
N GLY A 229 -15.74 -23.25 -14.99
CA GLY A 229 -14.43 -23.10 -15.57
C GLY A 229 -14.16 -21.70 -16.08
N VAL A 230 -12.93 -21.48 -16.51
CA VAL A 230 -12.50 -20.23 -17.14
C VAL A 230 -11.76 -20.52 -18.45
N THR A 231 -11.88 -19.61 -19.41
CA THR A 231 -11.00 -19.60 -20.58
C THR A 231 -9.84 -18.66 -20.31
N VAL A 232 -8.62 -19.14 -20.51
CA VAL A 232 -7.36 -18.39 -20.42
C VAL A 232 -6.77 -18.27 -21.81
N SER A 233 -6.28 -17.07 -22.19
CA SER A 233 -5.56 -16.84 -23.44
C SER A 233 -4.24 -16.16 -23.19
N GLN A 234 -3.25 -16.40 -24.04
CA GLN A 234 -2.04 -15.58 -24.07
C GLN A 234 -2.37 -14.15 -24.50
N VAL A 235 -1.52 -13.21 -24.12
CA VAL A 235 -1.69 -11.78 -24.48
C VAL A 235 -0.45 -11.24 -25.19
N ASP A 236 -0.67 -10.24 -26.04
CA ASP A 236 0.40 -9.45 -26.65
C ASP A 236 0.98 -8.40 -25.65
N GLU A 237 1.99 -7.63 -26.09
CA GLU A 237 2.61 -6.56 -25.31
C GLU A 237 1.64 -5.43 -24.89
N LYS A 238 0.47 -5.34 -25.53
CA LYS A 238 -0.62 -4.40 -25.18
C LYS A 238 -1.71 -5.08 -24.37
N TRP A 239 -1.46 -6.26 -23.83
CA TRP A 239 -2.36 -7.10 -23.01
C TRP A 239 -3.65 -7.52 -23.75
N ARG A 240 -3.62 -7.57 -25.09
CA ARG A 240 -4.76 -8.02 -25.89
C ARG A 240 -4.67 -9.54 -26.09
N PRO A 241 -5.77 -10.28 -25.84
CA PRO A 241 -5.79 -11.72 -26.05
C PRO A 241 -5.41 -12.11 -27.48
N LEU A 242 -4.56 -13.12 -27.62
CA LEU A 242 -4.14 -13.68 -28.91
C LEU A 242 -5.10 -14.78 -29.33
N PRO A 243 -5.78 -14.65 -30.49
CA PRO A 243 -6.67 -15.68 -31.02
C PRO A 243 -5.93 -17.00 -31.28
N GLY A 244 -6.61 -18.14 -31.00
CA GLY A 244 -6.04 -19.47 -31.17
C GLY A 244 -5.16 -19.95 -30.02
N THR A 245 -5.06 -19.19 -28.93
CA THR A 245 -4.31 -19.57 -27.70
C THR A 245 -5.24 -19.90 -26.55
N GLU A 246 -6.54 -19.97 -26.79
CA GLU A 246 -7.57 -20.20 -25.78
C GLU A 246 -7.42 -21.59 -25.16
N ARG A 247 -7.40 -21.63 -23.84
CA ARG A 247 -7.36 -22.84 -23.04
C ARG A 247 -8.48 -22.81 -22.00
N TYR A 248 -9.36 -23.79 -22.03
CA TYR A 248 -10.36 -23.98 -20.99
C TYR A 248 -9.75 -24.69 -19.79
N ILE A 249 -9.92 -24.11 -18.59
CA ILE A 249 -9.50 -24.70 -17.32
C ILE A 249 -10.74 -24.93 -16.46
N PRO A 250 -11.13 -26.19 -16.19
CA PRO A 250 -12.26 -26.48 -15.33
C PRO A 250 -11.93 -26.13 -13.88
N CYS A 251 -12.78 -25.31 -13.25
CA CYS A 251 -12.66 -24.89 -11.86
C CYS A 251 -14.03 -24.52 -11.30
N ASP A 252 -14.19 -24.54 -9.99
CA ASP A 252 -15.40 -24.08 -9.30
C ASP A 252 -15.21 -22.71 -8.64
N THR A 253 -13.99 -22.20 -8.67
CA THR A 253 -13.64 -20.93 -8.04
C THR A 253 -12.57 -20.19 -8.84
N LEU A 254 -12.80 -18.88 -9.07
CA LEU A 254 -11.82 -17.93 -9.60
C LEU A 254 -11.48 -16.90 -8.53
N LEU A 255 -10.20 -16.85 -8.15
CA LEU A 255 -9.68 -15.80 -7.27
C LEU A 255 -9.04 -14.68 -8.08
N LEU A 256 -9.30 -13.45 -7.68
CA LEU A 256 -8.75 -12.25 -8.30
C LEU A 256 -7.71 -11.62 -7.37
N SER A 257 -6.44 -11.60 -7.81
CA SER A 257 -5.31 -10.96 -7.14
C SER A 257 -4.64 -9.95 -8.09
N VAL A 258 -5.43 -8.99 -8.57
CA VAL A 258 -5.09 -8.11 -9.70
C VAL A 258 -4.84 -6.66 -9.30
N GLY A 259 -4.35 -6.47 -8.10
CA GLY A 259 -3.97 -5.20 -7.53
C GLY A 259 -5.01 -4.60 -6.60
N LEU A 260 -4.59 -3.56 -5.92
CA LEU A 260 -5.29 -2.88 -4.85
C LEU A 260 -5.69 -1.46 -5.28
N ILE A 261 -6.73 -0.93 -4.64
CA ILE A 261 -7.24 0.43 -4.84
C ILE A 261 -7.25 1.10 -3.46
N PRO A 262 -6.49 2.18 -3.24
CA PRO A 262 -6.59 2.98 -2.02
C PRO A 262 -8.01 3.45 -1.74
N GLU A 263 -8.46 3.38 -0.47
CA GLU A 263 -9.81 3.75 -0.04
C GLU A 263 -9.90 5.26 0.20
N ASN A 264 -10.10 6.04 -0.88
CA ASN A 264 -10.00 7.51 -0.83
C ASN A 264 -11.35 8.25 -0.95
N GLU A 265 -12.48 7.59 -0.73
CA GLU A 265 -13.80 8.23 -0.75
C GLU A 265 -13.92 9.37 0.29
N LEU A 266 -13.34 9.18 1.50
CA LEU A 266 -13.31 10.22 2.52
C LEU A 266 -12.32 11.34 2.18
N SER A 267 -11.21 11.01 1.49
CA SER A 267 -10.27 12.01 0.97
C SER A 267 -10.96 12.90 -0.05
N GLU A 268 -11.72 12.32 -0.98
CA GLU A 268 -12.49 13.05 -1.99
C GLU A 268 -13.59 13.91 -1.36
N ALA A 269 -14.31 13.37 -0.35
CA ALA A 269 -15.32 14.12 0.40
C ALA A 269 -14.74 15.36 1.07
N ALA A 270 -13.51 15.27 1.60
CA ALA A 270 -12.76 16.38 2.17
C ALA A 270 -12.03 17.23 1.10
N SER A 271 -12.26 16.96 -0.20
CA SER A 271 -11.60 17.63 -1.32
C SER A 271 -10.06 17.54 -1.28
N VAL A 272 -9.51 16.46 -0.74
CA VAL A 272 -8.07 16.19 -0.75
C VAL A 272 -7.66 15.82 -2.17
N PRO A 273 -6.72 16.54 -2.80
CA PRO A 273 -6.22 16.19 -4.12
C PRO A 273 -5.46 14.86 -4.12
N LEU A 274 -5.78 14.01 -5.10
CA LEU A 274 -5.18 12.69 -5.27
C LEU A 274 -4.16 12.68 -6.41
N ASP A 275 -3.11 11.89 -6.26
CA ASP A 275 -2.15 11.58 -7.31
C ASP A 275 -2.70 10.48 -8.22
N ASN A 276 -2.72 10.71 -9.53
CA ASN A 276 -3.29 9.78 -10.52
C ASN A 276 -2.46 8.51 -10.72
N ARG A 277 -1.23 8.43 -10.20
CA ARG A 277 -0.34 7.27 -10.31
C ARG A 277 -0.49 6.33 -9.12
N THR A 278 -0.59 6.88 -7.91
CA THR A 278 -0.78 6.10 -6.68
C THR A 278 -2.26 5.93 -6.33
N SER A 279 -3.14 6.80 -6.83
CA SER A 279 -4.53 6.94 -6.41
C SER A 279 -4.69 7.32 -4.93
N GLY A 280 -3.63 7.77 -4.28
CA GLY A 280 -3.61 8.27 -2.91
C GLY A 280 -3.44 9.77 -2.86
N ALA A 281 -3.51 10.35 -1.68
CA ALA A 281 -3.36 11.79 -1.47
C ALA A 281 -1.99 12.32 -1.94
N ILE A 282 -1.96 13.54 -2.47
CA ILE A 282 -0.71 14.28 -2.66
C ILE A 282 -0.27 14.80 -1.29
N VAL A 283 0.94 14.41 -0.85
CA VAL A 283 1.45 14.75 0.48
C VAL A 283 2.86 15.33 0.44
N ASP A 284 3.23 15.98 1.54
CA ASP A 284 4.60 16.42 1.80
C ASP A 284 5.41 15.39 2.62
N GLU A 285 6.63 15.74 2.99
CA GLU A 285 7.56 14.90 3.78
C GLU A 285 7.01 14.50 5.15
N ASN A 286 6.06 15.26 5.69
CA ASN A 286 5.37 14.99 6.95
C ASN A 286 4.10 14.15 6.76
N ARG A 287 3.79 13.73 5.53
CA ARG A 287 2.54 13.05 5.15
C ARG A 287 1.30 13.94 5.29
N GLU A 288 1.49 15.25 5.40
CA GLU A 288 0.39 16.22 5.36
C GLU A 288 -0.10 16.38 3.92
N THR A 289 -1.42 16.30 3.73
CA THR A 289 -2.04 16.51 2.42
C THR A 289 -2.06 18.00 2.04
N LEU A 290 -2.56 18.32 0.86
CA LEU A 290 -2.75 19.74 0.48
C LEU A 290 -3.82 20.44 1.32
N ILE A 291 -4.68 19.71 2.02
CA ILE A 291 -5.64 20.27 2.98
C ILE A 291 -4.96 20.33 4.36
N PRO A 292 -4.80 21.52 4.94
CA PRO A 292 -4.13 21.68 6.23
C PRO A 292 -4.78 20.85 7.34
N GLY A 293 -3.94 20.17 8.14
CA GLY A 293 -4.37 19.33 9.25
C GLY A 293 -4.93 17.96 8.87
N ILE A 294 -4.98 17.63 7.57
CA ILE A 294 -5.31 16.27 7.11
C ILE A 294 -4.04 15.58 6.64
N PHE A 295 -3.76 14.42 7.23
CA PHE A 295 -2.61 13.56 6.95
C PHE A 295 -3.08 12.25 6.37
N ALA A 296 -2.21 11.55 5.61
CA ALA A 296 -2.50 10.23 5.07
C ALA A 296 -1.29 9.32 5.22
N CYS A 297 -1.50 8.03 5.55
CA CYS A 297 -0.41 7.06 5.69
C CYS A 297 -0.89 5.62 5.42
N GLY A 298 0.06 4.77 5.06
CA GLY A 298 -0.21 3.38 4.72
C GLY A 298 -0.90 3.21 3.37
N ASN A 299 -1.64 2.10 3.20
CA ASN A 299 -2.15 1.71 1.88
C ASN A 299 -3.25 2.62 1.31
N VAL A 300 -3.80 3.55 2.07
CA VAL A 300 -4.66 4.61 1.54
C VAL A 300 -3.87 5.67 0.79
N LEU A 301 -2.57 5.81 1.11
CA LEU A 301 -1.66 6.77 0.48
C LEU A 301 -0.96 6.15 -0.74
N HIS A 302 -0.35 5.00 -0.56
CA HIS A 302 0.16 4.13 -1.62
C HIS A 302 0.31 2.70 -1.11
N VAL A 303 0.24 1.73 -2.03
CA VAL A 303 0.30 0.32 -1.65
C VAL A 303 1.73 -0.08 -1.29
N HIS A 304 1.95 -0.51 -0.04
CA HIS A 304 3.22 -1.01 0.47
C HIS A 304 3.37 -2.52 0.26
N ASP A 305 4.62 -2.98 0.14
CA ASP A 305 4.97 -4.40 0.08
C ASP A 305 5.19 -4.99 1.48
N LEU A 306 5.64 -4.16 2.43
CA LEU A 306 5.98 -4.56 3.79
C LEU A 306 5.23 -3.71 4.83
N VAL A 307 4.61 -4.36 5.80
CA VAL A 307 3.91 -3.69 6.90
C VAL A 307 4.85 -2.85 7.77
N ASP A 308 6.11 -3.24 7.84
CA ASP A 308 7.14 -2.47 8.57
C ASP A 308 7.23 -1.04 8.06
N TYR A 309 7.20 -0.85 6.74
CA TYR A 309 7.20 0.48 6.12
C TYR A 309 5.87 1.23 6.30
N VAL A 310 4.75 0.50 6.36
CA VAL A 310 3.45 1.11 6.72
C VAL A 310 3.51 1.74 8.11
N SER A 311 4.08 1.03 9.09
CA SER A 311 4.19 1.52 10.46
C SER A 311 5.16 2.70 10.56
N GLU A 312 6.32 2.63 9.89
CA GLU A 312 7.29 3.73 9.85
C GLU A 312 6.71 4.99 9.23
N GLU A 313 6.00 4.87 8.10
CA GLU A 313 5.32 5.99 7.45
C GLU A 313 4.24 6.59 8.35
N ALA A 314 3.47 5.75 9.02
CA ALA A 314 2.42 6.16 9.91
C ALA A 314 2.95 6.90 11.17
N GLU A 315 4.14 6.53 11.65
CA GLU A 315 4.81 7.26 12.72
C GLU A 315 5.16 8.70 12.31
N ILE A 316 5.60 8.90 11.07
CA ILE A 316 5.84 10.25 10.51
C ILE A 316 4.54 11.07 10.54
N ALA A 317 3.45 10.49 10.01
CA ALA A 317 2.14 11.14 9.99
C ALA A 317 1.63 11.44 11.41
N GLY A 318 1.75 10.48 12.33
CA GLY A 318 1.31 10.63 13.73
C GLY A 318 2.03 11.75 14.47
N GLN A 319 3.35 11.79 14.36
CA GLN A 319 4.16 12.87 14.94
C GLN A 319 3.82 14.25 14.36
N ALA A 320 3.63 14.31 13.05
CA ALA A 320 3.31 15.56 12.37
C ALA A 320 1.90 16.06 12.70
N ALA A 321 0.91 15.17 12.74
CA ALA A 321 -0.46 15.49 13.13
C ALA A 321 -0.55 16.00 14.58
N ALA A 322 0.21 15.39 15.48
CA ALA A 322 0.29 15.88 16.87
C ALA A 322 0.90 17.28 16.95
N ARG A 323 2.03 17.53 16.26
CA ARG A 323 2.63 18.87 16.20
C ARG A 323 1.64 19.88 15.65
N TYR A 324 0.97 19.57 14.55
CA TYR A 324 -0.05 20.41 13.96
C TYR A 324 -1.17 20.72 14.97
N ALA A 325 -1.70 19.73 15.68
CA ALA A 325 -2.76 19.89 16.66
C ALA A 325 -2.35 20.76 17.88
N LEU A 326 -1.09 20.71 18.27
CA LEU A 326 -0.53 21.54 19.35
C LEU A 326 -0.24 22.97 18.90
N GLU A 327 0.20 23.15 17.64
CA GLU A 327 0.50 24.43 17.03
C GLU A 327 -0.75 25.11 16.43
N ALA A 328 -1.86 24.41 16.28
CA ALA A 328 -3.11 24.89 15.62
C ALA A 328 -3.82 26.05 16.35
N THR A 329 -3.20 26.61 17.37
CA THR A 329 -3.50 27.98 17.84
C THR A 329 -2.88 29.05 16.94
N THR A 330 -2.07 28.68 15.94
CA THR A 330 -1.35 29.55 15.03
C THR A 330 -2.04 29.66 13.65
N ASP A 331 -2.02 30.86 13.13
CA ASP A 331 -2.65 31.40 11.93
C ASP A 331 -2.74 30.41 10.73
N PRO A 332 -3.97 30.08 10.23
CA PRO A 332 -4.16 29.26 9.01
C PRO A 332 -3.45 29.82 7.76
N LYS A 333 -3.23 31.14 7.71
CA LYS A 333 -2.48 31.78 6.62
C LYS A 333 -1.01 31.40 6.61
N ALA A 334 -0.40 31.20 7.78
CA ALA A 334 0.98 30.76 7.89
C ALA A 334 1.17 29.30 7.39
N ALA A 335 0.19 28.42 7.63
CA ALA A 335 0.20 27.04 7.12
C ALA A 335 0.07 27.02 5.57
N ALA A 336 -0.80 27.84 4.99
CA ALA A 336 -0.94 27.98 3.53
C ALA A 336 0.35 28.51 2.88
N LEU A 337 0.98 29.53 3.47
CA LEU A 337 2.26 30.08 2.98
C LEU A 337 3.43 29.07 3.01
N ARG A 338 3.45 28.16 3.97
CA ARG A 338 4.45 27.07 4.00
C ARG A 338 4.29 26.15 2.79
N LYS A 339 3.07 25.83 2.39
CA LYS A 339 2.78 24.94 1.26
C LYS A 339 3.11 25.57 -0.10
N GLU A 340 2.99 26.88 -0.24
CA GLU A 340 3.38 27.61 -1.47
C GLU A 340 4.89 27.55 -1.75
N LYS A 341 5.72 27.36 -0.73
CA LYS A 341 7.19 27.29 -0.84
C LYS A 341 7.71 25.87 -1.08
N GLN A 342 6.84 24.86 -1.09
CA GLN A 342 7.24 23.48 -1.32
C GLN A 342 7.57 23.23 -2.79
N LEU A 343 8.61 22.43 -3.03
CA LEU A 343 8.98 21.94 -4.35
C LEU A 343 8.14 20.72 -4.71
N VAL A 344 7.73 20.62 -5.97
CA VAL A 344 7.02 19.44 -6.49
C VAL A 344 8.04 18.42 -6.95
N VAL A 345 7.93 17.18 -6.47
CA VAL A 345 8.76 16.05 -6.92
C VAL A 345 7.97 15.26 -7.95
N LYS A 346 8.52 15.16 -9.16
CA LYS A 346 7.92 14.39 -10.25
C LYS A 346 8.73 13.12 -10.54
N PRO A 347 8.06 12.01 -10.87
CA PRO A 347 8.74 10.84 -11.41
C PRO A 347 9.27 11.17 -12.82
N GLY A 348 10.56 10.99 -13.02
CA GLY A 348 11.26 11.16 -14.29
C GLY A 348 11.49 9.83 -14.99
N GLN A 349 12.67 9.66 -15.62
CA GLN A 349 12.99 8.48 -16.42
C GLN A 349 12.94 7.20 -15.59
N ASN A 350 12.22 6.17 -16.10
CA ASN A 350 12.09 4.83 -15.50
C ASN A 350 11.48 4.79 -14.09
N VAL A 351 10.93 5.89 -13.59
CA VAL A 351 10.23 5.97 -12.30
C VAL A 351 8.72 6.01 -12.54
N ARG A 352 7.98 5.10 -11.92
CA ARG A 352 6.53 4.98 -12.05
C ARG A 352 5.80 6.04 -11.22
N TYR A 353 6.22 6.24 -9.98
CA TYR A 353 5.73 7.27 -9.05
C TYR A 353 6.79 7.57 -8.01
N VAL A 354 6.66 8.69 -7.35
CA VAL A 354 7.44 9.09 -6.18
C VAL A 354 6.49 9.62 -5.09
N LEU A 355 6.83 9.35 -3.84
CA LEU A 355 6.15 9.86 -2.66
C LEU A 355 7.21 10.23 -1.60
N PRO A 356 7.08 11.37 -0.91
CA PRO A 356 6.07 12.42 -1.09
C PRO A 356 6.23 13.16 -2.42
N GLN A 357 5.14 13.75 -2.91
CA GLN A 357 5.13 14.54 -4.13
C GLN A 357 5.52 16.01 -3.90
N ARG A 358 5.63 16.42 -2.65
CA ARG A 358 6.05 17.77 -2.26
C ARG A 358 7.13 17.70 -1.20
N LEU A 359 8.10 18.61 -1.29
CA LEU A 359 9.20 18.70 -0.33
C LEU A 359 9.43 20.14 0.09
N THR A 360 9.56 20.37 1.38
CA THR A 360 10.07 21.63 1.90
C THR A 360 11.58 21.70 1.63
N PRO A 361 12.10 22.80 1.06
CA PRO A 361 13.53 22.95 0.86
C PRO A 361 14.34 22.70 2.14
N ASN A 362 15.44 21.94 2.01
CA ASN A 362 16.33 21.52 3.09
C ASN A 362 15.73 20.59 4.15
N ALA A 363 14.51 20.10 3.96
CA ALA A 363 13.94 19.09 4.85
C ALA A 363 14.54 17.70 4.59
N GLU A 364 14.74 16.94 5.66
CA GLU A 364 14.97 15.50 5.54
C GLU A 364 13.66 14.80 5.15
N ALA A 365 13.74 13.84 4.24
CA ALA A 365 12.57 13.10 3.78
C ALA A 365 12.89 11.64 3.49
N GLU A 366 11.91 10.78 3.70
CA GLU A 366 11.91 9.42 3.16
C GLU A 366 11.10 9.40 1.87
N LEU A 367 11.81 9.09 0.78
CA LEU A 367 11.22 8.96 -0.56
C LEU A 367 10.90 7.49 -0.82
N PHE A 368 9.70 7.23 -1.29
CA PHE A 368 9.25 5.94 -1.78
C PHE A 368 8.98 6.02 -3.28
N LEU A 369 9.41 5.03 -4.02
CA LEU A 369 9.21 4.96 -5.48
C LEU A 369 9.14 3.53 -5.97
N ARG A 370 8.61 3.36 -7.18
CA ARG A 370 8.72 2.12 -7.96
C ARG A 370 9.26 2.42 -9.34
N VAL A 371 10.01 1.47 -9.89
CA VAL A 371 10.50 1.54 -11.27
C VAL A 371 9.42 1.08 -12.26
N THR A 372 9.59 1.41 -13.55
CA THR A 372 8.62 1.06 -14.59
C THR A 372 8.79 -0.37 -15.14
N HIS A 373 10.01 -0.91 -15.11
CA HIS A 373 10.36 -2.25 -15.60
C HIS A 373 11.54 -2.83 -14.81
N PRO A 374 11.79 -4.15 -14.87
CA PRO A 374 12.95 -4.76 -14.21
C PRO A 374 14.26 -4.22 -14.76
N MET A 375 15.22 -3.91 -13.88
CA MET A 375 16.56 -3.42 -14.23
C MET A 375 17.62 -4.05 -13.35
N GLU A 376 18.79 -4.39 -13.93
CA GLU A 376 19.87 -5.06 -13.19
C GLU A 376 20.64 -4.12 -12.26
N ALA A 377 20.90 -2.90 -12.71
CA ALA A 377 21.58 -1.89 -11.91
C ALA A 377 21.12 -0.49 -12.29
N ILE A 378 20.83 0.32 -11.27
CA ILE A 378 20.38 1.71 -11.45
C ILE A 378 21.13 2.66 -10.54
N THR A 379 21.24 3.90 -10.98
CA THR A 379 21.52 5.07 -10.14
C THR A 379 20.24 5.88 -10.04
N LEU A 380 19.83 6.17 -8.81
CA LEU A 380 18.70 7.04 -8.52
C LEU A 380 19.22 8.46 -8.31
N THR A 381 18.71 9.40 -9.08
CA THR A 381 19.11 10.81 -9.05
C THR A 381 17.92 11.72 -8.83
N LEU A 382 18.13 12.82 -8.14
CA LEU A 382 17.17 13.93 -8.00
C LEU A 382 17.79 15.15 -8.66
N ASN A 383 17.24 15.59 -9.80
CA ASN A 383 17.83 16.64 -10.65
C ASN A 383 19.35 16.42 -10.91
N GLY A 384 19.75 15.18 -11.23
CA GLY A 384 21.15 14.83 -11.48
C GLY A 384 21.98 14.54 -10.22
N VAL A 385 21.53 14.91 -9.02
CA VAL A 385 22.23 14.59 -7.76
C VAL A 385 21.97 13.14 -7.37
N VAL A 386 23.03 12.35 -7.25
CA VAL A 386 22.95 10.92 -6.90
C VAL A 386 22.47 10.75 -5.46
N LEU A 387 21.33 10.07 -5.30
CA LEU A 387 20.76 9.70 -4.01
C LEU A 387 21.17 8.29 -3.57
N ALA A 388 21.10 7.33 -4.49
CA ALA A 388 21.39 5.93 -4.20
C ALA A 388 21.75 5.13 -5.46
N ARG A 389 22.36 3.95 -5.25
CA ARG A 389 22.55 2.93 -6.29
C ARG A 389 21.89 1.64 -5.83
N ARG A 390 21.20 0.95 -6.75
CA ARG A 390 20.49 -0.31 -6.48
C ARG A 390 20.79 -1.33 -7.57
N ARG A 391 20.70 -2.60 -7.22
CA ARG A 391 20.81 -3.74 -8.15
C ARG A 391 19.56 -4.58 -8.09
N LEU A 392 19.23 -5.24 -9.21
CA LEU A 392 18.13 -6.18 -9.35
C LEU A 392 16.79 -5.57 -8.90
N VAL A 393 16.47 -4.36 -9.40
CA VAL A 393 15.22 -3.68 -9.06
C VAL A 393 14.07 -4.15 -9.95
N ARG A 394 12.87 -4.23 -9.37
CA ARG A 394 11.65 -4.68 -10.05
C ARG A 394 10.48 -3.74 -9.75
N PRO A 395 9.49 -3.64 -10.66
CA PRO A 395 8.28 -2.84 -10.42
C PRO A 395 7.44 -3.30 -9.22
N SER A 396 7.54 -4.58 -8.87
CA SER A 396 6.85 -5.16 -7.71
C SER A 396 7.47 -4.78 -6.37
N GLU A 397 8.73 -4.31 -6.36
CA GLU A 397 9.43 -3.93 -5.13
C GLU A 397 9.49 -2.42 -4.97
N MET A 398 9.02 -1.93 -3.84
CA MET A 398 9.09 -0.53 -3.48
C MET A 398 10.50 -0.17 -3.00
N LEU A 399 11.08 0.87 -3.58
CA LEU A 399 12.36 1.40 -3.15
C LEU A 399 12.15 2.53 -2.14
N LYS A 400 12.91 2.48 -1.05
CA LYS A 400 12.96 3.51 0.00
C LYS A 400 14.32 4.18 0.01
N ILE A 401 14.35 5.52 -0.01
CA ILE A 401 15.56 6.33 -0.03
C ILE A 401 15.42 7.49 0.95
N LYS A 402 16.49 7.78 1.69
CA LYS A 402 16.56 8.96 2.54
C LYS A 402 17.16 10.15 1.77
N LEU A 403 16.41 11.23 1.67
CA LEU A 403 16.92 12.54 1.26
C LEU A 403 17.46 13.24 2.50
N ARG A 404 18.74 13.64 2.45
CA ARG A 404 19.48 14.21 3.58
C ARG A 404 19.92 15.64 3.25
N PRO A 405 20.33 16.45 4.27
CA PRO A 405 20.83 17.81 4.05
C PRO A 405 21.96 17.90 3.01
N GLU A 406 22.87 16.95 3.00
CA GLU A 406 23.99 16.88 2.02
C GLU A 406 23.55 16.79 0.55
N HIS A 407 22.35 16.24 0.29
CA HIS A 407 21.79 16.19 -1.05
C HIS A 407 21.24 17.57 -1.46
N TRP A 408 20.66 18.29 -0.53
CA TRP A 408 20.18 19.67 -0.76
C TRP A 408 21.32 20.65 -1.04
N GLU A 409 22.45 20.51 -0.36
CA GLU A 409 23.65 21.30 -0.62
C GLU A 409 24.13 21.11 -2.07
N LYS A 410 24.13 19.86 -2.57
CA LYS A 410 24.53 19.55 -3.95
C LYS A 410 23.51 20.07 -4.97
N LEU A 411 22.20 19.99 -4.67
CA LEU A 411 21.14 20.54 -5.52
C LEU A 411 21.26 22.06 -5.70
N GLY A 412 21.77 22.77 -4.69
CA GLY A 412 22.01 24.22 -4.74
C GLY A 412 23.33 24.65 -5.40
N GLN A 413 24.28 23.72 -5.63
CA GLN A 413 25.61 24.07 -6.10
C GLN A 413 25.67 24.38 -7.60
N ASP A 414 24.82 23.79 -8.44
CA ASP A 414 24.89 23.94 -9.90
C ASP A 414 24.53 25.34 -10.44
N ASN A 415 23.77 26.17 -9.68
CA ASN A 415 23.42 27.53 -10.08
C ASN A 415 23.28 28.53 -8.90
N GLY A 416 23.69 28.17 -7.69
CA GLY A 416 23.52 29.04 -6.49
C GLY A 416 22.07 29.24 -6.05
N LYS A 417 21.09 28.58 -6.71
CA LYS A 417 19.67 28.60 -6.37
C LYS A 417 19.11 27.19 -6.51
N LEU A 418 18.26 26.80 -5.54
CA LEU A 418 17.41 25.64 -5.69
C LEU A 418 16.51 25.83 -6.93
N PRO A 419 16.14 24.73 -7.66
CA PRO A 419 15.18 24.80 -8.75
C PRO A 419 13.90 25.52 -8.33
N ASP A 420 13.39 26.42 -9.16
CA ASP A 420 12.33 27.35 -8.75
C ASP A 420 11.00 26.67 -8.38
N GLN A 421 10.69 25.45 -8.86
CA GLN A 421 9.41 24.79 -8.53
C GLN A 421 9.39 23.25 -8.61
N GLU A 422 10.21 22.60 -9.44
CA GLU A 422 10.08 21.16 -9.71
C GLU A 422 11.41 20.42 -9.58
N LEU A 423 11.33 19.20 -9.03
CA LEU A 423 12.43 18.23 -8.94
C LEU A 423 12.04 16.96 -9.71
N SER A 424 12.96 16.44 -10.55
CA SER A 424 12.78 15.14 -11.22
C SER A 424 13.54 14.06 -10.48
N LEU A 425 12.85 12.97 -10.12
CA LEU A 425 13.46 11.77 -9.60
C LEU A 425 13.59 10.74 -10.72
N ASP A 426 14.83 10.42 -11.08
CA ASP A 426 15.16 9.55 -12.21
C ASP A 426 15.83 8.26 -11.76
N ALA A 427 15.60 7.16 -12.50
CA ALA A 427 16.29 5.88 -12.36
C ALA A 427 17.08 5.61 -13.65
N GLU A 428 18.36 5.92 -13.62
CA GLU A 428 19.27 5.76 -14.75
C GLU A 428 19.89 4.36 -14.75
N MET A 429 19.81 3.63 -15.88
CA MET A 429 20.48 2.35 -16.02
C MET A 429 21.98 2.54 -16.00
N GLN A 430 22.68 1.72 -15.21
CA GLN A 430 24.14 1.68 -15.21
C GLN A 430 24.63 0.71 -16.28
N PRO A 431 25.68 1.05 -17.06
CA PRO A 431 26.35 0.07 -17.90
C PRO A 431 26.93 -1.04 -17.00
N ILE A 432 26.59 -2.28 -17.33
CA ILE A 432 27.16 -3.46 -16.65
C ILE A 432 28.66 -3.46 -16.95
N ARG A 433 29.50 -3.23 -15.95
CA ARG A 433 30.93 -3.50 -16.08
C ARG A 433 31.06 -5.03 -16.20
N PRO A 434 31.65 -5.57 -17.32
CA PRO A 434 31.90 -7.00 -17.38
C PRO A 434 32.75 -7.38 -16.16
N LYS A 435 32.42 -8.50 -15.52
CA LYS A 435 33.30 -9.08 -14.49
C LYS A 435 34.66 -9.22 -15.15
N ALA A 436 35.68 -8.57 -14.58
CA ALA A 436 37.05 -8.83 -14.96
C ALA A 436 37.25 -10.35 -14.86
N GLU A 437 37.52 -11.00 -16.00
CA GLU A 437 37.94 -12.40 -16.03
C GLU A 437 39.14 -12.51 -15.08
N GLN A 438 38.97 -13.26 -14.01
CA GLN A 438 40.12 -13.69 -13.23
C GLN A 438 40.95 -14.58 -14.18
N VAL A 439 41.92 -13.96 -14.83
CA VAL A 439 42.98 -14.67 -15.55
C VAL A 439 43.67 -15.53 -14.49
N GLY A 440 43.31 -16.81 -14.46
CA GLY A 440 43.98 -17.80 -13.66
C GLY A 440 45.46 -17.88 -14.06
N GLY A 441 46.28 -17.29 -13.21
CA GLY A 441 47.74 -17.48 -13.31
C GLY A 441 48.07 -18.94 -13.02
N VAL A 442 48.33 -19.70 -14.08
CA VAL A 442 48.99 -21.00 -13.98
C VAL A 442 50.40 -20.75 -13.43
N ARG A 443 50.61 -21.04 -12.15
CA ARG A 443 51.96 -21.19 -11.62
C ARG A 443 52.52 -22.52 -12.11
N LYS A 444 53.61 -22.43 -12.89
CA LYS A 444 54.50 -23.58 -13.17
C LYS A 444 55.22 -24.02 -11.89
#